data_baa617bcadb43246275611dec95fd3a7
#
_entry.id   baa617bcadb43246275611dec95fd3a7
#
_cell.length_a   1.000
_cell.length_b   1.000
_cell.length_c   1.000
_cell.angle_alpha   90.00
_cell.angle_beta   90.00
_cell.angle_gamma   90.00
#
_symmetry.space_group_name_H-M   'P 1'
#
loop_
_entity.id
_entity.type
_entity.pdbx_description
1 polymer ?
#
loop_
_entity_poly.entity_id
_entity_poly.type
_entity_poly.pdbx_seq_one_letter_code
_entity_poly.pdbx_strand_id
1 'polypeptide(L)'
;MSATDLDPTDLDLAELRAERARLQTLDDAVSYVRRLAQARLDLAMAEKTARVTGEAVISSGDVTGELPRLLGSHLTGGAARPPRPAEDFSDHPLAIELDELCSDAGSADLPTLTDDQLGEYMTALTEFEHRVSLQRKQVFERLDALSAELVRRYRDGEASVAGLLDD
;
A
#
# COMPACT_ATOMS: atom_id res chain seq x y z
N MET A 1 15.24 -19.66 -10.72
CA MET A 1 13.94 -19.30 -11.35
C MET A 1 12.97 -19.10 -10.22
N SER A 2 12.55 -17.86 -9.95
CA SER A 2 11.53 -17.59 -8.94
C SER A 2 10.18 -18.09 -9.45
N ALA A 3 9.33 -18.63 -8.55
CA ALA A 3 7.96 -19.06 -8.86
C ALA A 3 7.08 -17.95 -9.51
N THR A 4 7.57 -16.72 -9.50
CA THR A 4 6.93 -15.53 -10.07
C THR A 4 6.92 -15.49 -11.61
N ASP A 5 7.65 -16.38 -12.28
CA ASP A 5 7.90 -16.31 -13.74
C ASP A 5 7.23 -17.46 -14.52
N LEU A 6 6.51 -18.37 -13.82
CA LEU A 6 5.83 -19.49 -14.48
C LEU A 6 4.55 -18.98 -15.16
N ASP A 7 4.27 -19.50 -16.38
CA ASP A 7 3.01 -19.22 -17.06
C ASP A 7 1.85 -19.78 -16.21
N PRO A 8 0.77 -19.00 -15.97
CA PRO A 8 -0.40 -19.50 -15.24
C PRO A 8 -0.98 -20.80 -15.80
N THR A 9 -0.83 -21.05 -17.09
CA THR A 9 -1.32 -22.28 -17.75
C THR A 9 -0.54 -23.53 -17.35
N ASP A 10 0.72 -23.37 -16.90
CA ASP A 10 1.60 -24.48 -16.49
C ASP A 10 1.36 -24.91 -15.04
N LEU A 11 0.69 -24.08 -14.25
CA LEU A 11 0.39 -24.36 -12.84
C LEU A 11 -0.82 -25.29 -12.72
N ASP A 12 -0.81 -26.20 -11.75
CA ASP A 12 -2.03 -26.93 -11.40
C ASP A 12 -3.03 -26.02 -10.64
N LEU A 13 -4.24 -26.52 -10.37
CA LEU A 13 -5.30 -25.72 -9.75
C LEU A 13 -4.97 -25.31 -8.31
N ALA A 14 -4.29 -26.17 -7.56
CA ALA A 14 -3.88 -25.88 -6.18
C ALA A 14 -2.75 -24.84 -6.16
N GLU A 15 -1.80 -24.99 -7.08
CA GLU A 15 -0.71 -24.03 -7.27
C GLU A 15 -1.23 -22.65 -7.69
N LEU A 16 -2.21 -22.58 -8.63
CA LEU A 16 -2.85 -21.32 -9.04
C LEU A 16 -3.51 -20.62 -7.86
N ARG A 17 -4.23 -21.36 -7.02
CA ARG A 17 -4.90 -20.80 -5.84
C ARG A 17 -3.89 -20.32 -4.81
N ALA A 18 -2.87 -21.12 -4.52
CA ALA A 18 -1.82 -20.78 -3.56
C ALA A 18 -1.05 -19.55 -3.99
N GLU A 19 -0.64 -19.47 -5.27
CA GLU A 19 0.09 -18.33 -5.80
C GLU A 19 -0.78 -17.06 -5.82
N ARG A 20 -2.06 -17.18 -6.19
CA ARG A 20 -3.00 -16.06 -6.11
C ARG A 20 -3.17 -15.55 -4.68
N ALA A 21 -3.30 -16.45 -3.69
CA ALA A 21 -3.42 -16.06 -2.27
C ALA A 21 -2.14 -15.35 -1.79
N ARG A 22 -0.97 -15.88 -2.14
CA ARG A 22 0.33 -15.27 -1.82
C ARG A 22 0.47 -13.87 -2.41
N LEU A 23 0.09 -13.68 -3.67
CA LEU A 23 0.15 -12.36 -4.32
C LEU A 23 -0.89 -11.39 -3.76
N GLN A 24 -2.04 -11.87 -3.31
CA GLN A 24 -3.04 -11.04 -2.64
C GLN A 24 -2.49 -10.47 -1.32
N THR A 25 -1.83 -11.29 -0.50
CA THR A 25 -1.16 -10.82 0.72
C THR A 25 -0.04 -9.82 0.39
N LEU A 26 0.72 -10.07 -0.68
CA LEU A 26 1.75 -9.13 -1.13
C LEU A 26 1.14 -7.79 -1.60
N ASP A 27 0.03 -7.80 -2.35
CA ASP A 27 -0.67 -6.56 -2.76
C ASP A 27 -1.15 -5.77 -1.55
N ASP A 28 -1.70 -6.45 -0.54
CA ASP A 28 -2.16 -5.81 0.70
C ASP A 28 -1.00 -5.13 1.42
N ALA A 29 0.16 -5.80 1.54
CA ALA A 29 1.37 -5.24 2.15
C ALA A 29 1.91 -4.03 1.36
N VAL A 30 2.08 -4.18 0.04
CA VAL A 30 2.58 -3.10 -0.85
C VAL A 30 1.63 -1.91 -0.84
N SER A 31 0.31 -2.16 -0.85
CA SER A 31 -0.72 -1.12 -0.76
C SER A 31 -0.69 -0.38 0.57
N TYR A 32 -0.43 -1.09 1.68
CA TYR A 32 -0.27 -0.49 3.00
C TYR A 32 0.94 0.46 3.03
N VAL A 33 2.11 -0.03 2.62
CA VAL A 33 3.36 0.77 2.63
C VAL A 33 3.26 1.98 1.71
N ARG A 34 2.65 1.83 0.53
CA ARG A 34 2.41 2.95 -0.39
C ARG A 34 1.58 4.06 0.26
N ARG A 35 0.47 3.70 0.93
CA ARG A 35 -0.36 4.68 1.65
C ARG A 35 0.39 5.37 2.77
N LEU A 36 1.26 4.63 3.48
CA LEU A 36 2.09 5.18 4.54
C LEU A 36 3.10 6.19 3.98
N ALA A 37 3.76 5.87 2.86
CA ALA A 37 4.67 6.80 2.18
C ALA A 37 3.94 8.07 1.69
N GLN A 38 2.74 7.93 1.12
CA GLN A 38 1.91 9.06 0.71
C GLN A 38 1.54 9.95 1.90
N ALA A 39 1.10 9.38 3.01
CA ALA A 39 0.77 10.15 4.21
C ALA A 39 1.98 10.93 4.76
N ARG A 40 3.17 10.34 4.74
CA ARG A 40 4.42 11.03 5.14
C ARG A 40 4.79 12.15 4.16
N LEU A 41 4.61 11.94 2.86
CA LEU A 41 4.81 12.98 1.85
C LEU A 41 3.82 14.15 2.04
N ASP A 42 2.55 13.85 2.32
CA ASP A 42 1.53 14.88 2.58
C ASP A 42 1.89 15.74 3.81
N LEU A 43 2.42 15.12 4.88
CA LEU A 43 2.91 15.85 6.06
C LEU A 43 4.10 16.74 5.72
N ALA A 44 5.06 16.27 4.94
CA ALA A 44 6.20 17.07 4.50
C ALA A 44 5.78 18.24 3.59
N MET A 45 4.80 18.01 2.71
CA MET A 45 4.20 19.06 1.87
C MET A 45 3.47 20.11 2.70
N ALA A 46 2.74 19.69 3.73
CA ALA A 46 2.06 20.59 4.66
C ALA A 46 3.05 21.47 5.40
N GLU A 47 4.16 20.90 5.92
CA GLU A 47 5.23 21.65 6.54
C GLU A 47 5.85 22.68 5.58
N LYS A 48 6.18 22.27 4.35
CA LYS A 48 6.70 23.17 3.32
C LYS A 48 5.75 24.34 3.04
N THR A 49 4.46 24.05 2.96
CA THR A 49 3.43 25.07 2.71
C THR A 49 3.35 26.04 3.88
N ALA A 50 3.36 25.55 5.11
CA ALA A 50 3.34 26.37 6.33
C ALA A 50 4.51 27.35 6.41
N ARG A 51 5.71 26.92 6.01
CA ARG A 51 6.88 27.81 5.93
C ARG A 51 6.70 28.95 4.95
N VAL A 52 6.04 28.69 3.81
CA VAL A 52 5.80 29.71 2.78
C VAL A 52 4.68 30.66 3.17
N THR A 53 3.60 30.16 3.79
CA THR A 53 2.43 30.96 4.15
C THR A 53 2.56 31.64 5.50
N GLY A 54 3.49 31.21 6.34
CA GLY A 54 3.62 31.67 7.74
C GLY A 54 2.48 31.18 8.65
N GLU A 55 1.63 30.27 8.15
CA GLU A 55 0.60 29.60 8.92
C GLU A 55 1.22 28.36 9.58
N ALA A 56 1.20 28.30 10.91
CA ALA A 56 1.69 27.09 11.58
C ALA A 56 0.89 25.88 11.12
N VAL A 57 1.58 24.81 10.69
CA VAL A 57 0.96 23.48 10.57
C VAL A 57 0.32 23.20 11.92
N ILE A 58 -0.94 22.83 11.92
CA ILE A 58 -1.75 22.54 13.10
C ILE A 58 -0.89 21.76 14.09
N SER A 59 -0.50 22.42 15.18
CA SER A 59 0.25 21.77 16.26
C SER A 59 -0.50 20.53 16.70
N SER A 60 0.22 19.45 16.89
CA SER A 60 -0.26 18.08 17.23
C SER A 60 -1.27 17.98 18.40
N GLY A 61 -1.71 19.08 18.97
CA GLY A 61 -2.68 19.15 20.05
C GLY A 61 -4.15 19.26 19.63
N ASP A 62 -4.45 19.66 18.39
CA ASP A 62 -5.83 19.95 17.95
C ASP A 62 -6.36 19.02 16.85
N VAL A 63 -5.57 18.00 16.47
CA VAL A 63 -5.95 17.02 15.45
C VAL A 63 -7.18 16.20 15.84
N THR A 64 -7.45 16.06 17.14
CA THR A 64 -8.60 15.30 17.66
C THR A 64 -9.95 15.98 17.37
N GLY A 65 -10.00 17.30 17.21
CA GLY A 65 -11.22 18.04 16.90
C GLY A 65 -11.56 18.07 15.40
N GLU A 66 -10.54 18.06 14.52
CA GLU A 66 -10.71 18.16 13.06
C GLU A 66 -10.73 16.80 12.34
N LEU A 67 -10.21 15.74 12.97
CA LEU A 67 -10.20 14.38 12.41
C LEU A 67 -11.57 13.91 11.88
N PRO A 68 -12.70 14.13 12.59
CA PRO A 68 -14.02 13.73 12.10
C PRO A 68 -14.45 14.48 10.84
N ARG A 69 -13.99 15.71 10.65
CA ARG A 69 -14.28 16.53 9.47
C ARG A 69 -13.47 16.09 8.24
N LEU A 70 -12.19 15.80 8.46
CA LEU A 70 -11.29 15.31 7.39
C LEU A 70 -11.64 13.88 6.97
N LEU A 71 -11.97 13.01 7.92
CA LEU A 71 -12.41 11.64 7.63
C LEU A 71 -13.83 11.58 7.06
N GLY A 72 -14.71 12.48 7.45
CA GLY A 72 -16.11 12.51 6.99
C GLY A 72 -16.25 12.78 5.50
N SER A 73 -15.33 13.51 4.86
CA SER A 73 -15.35 13.78 3.43
C SER A 73 -14.90 12.59 2.56
N HIS A 74 -14.21 11.61 3.14
CA HIS A 74 -13.72 10.41 2.45
C HIS A 74 -14.54 9.14 2.74
N LEU A 75 -15.54 9.22 3.64
CA LEU A 75 -16.35 8.07 4.05
C LEU A 75 -17.68 7.92 3.28
N THR A 76 -17.89 8.69 2.22
CA THR A 76 -19.09 8.54 1.36
C THR A 76 -18.88 7.43 0.33
N GLY A 77 -18.93 6.19 0.74
CA GLY A 77 -18.80 5.06 -0.17
C GLY A 77 -19.41 3.78 0.36
N GLY A 78 -20.63 3.45 -0.10
CA GLY A 78 -21.19 2.11 -0.16
C GLY A 78 -21.46 1.40 1.18
N ALA A 79 -22.33 0.38 1.16
CA ALA A 79 -22.62 -0.48 2.31
C ALA A 79 -21.31 -0.99 2.96
N ALA A 80 -21.12 -0.64 4.22
CA ALA A 80 -19.92 -0.97 4.98
C ALA A 80 -19.72 -2.50 5.00
N ARG A 81 -18.74 -2.97 4.24
CA ARG A 81 -18.21 -4.32 4.42
C ARG A 81 -17.59 -4.38 5.82
N PRO A 82 -17.86 -5.40 6.64
CA PRO A 82 -17.23 -5.50 7.95
C PRO A 82 -15.69 -5.36 7.76
N PRO A 83 -15.03 -4.54 8.59
CA PRO A 83 -13.60 -4.36 8.48
C PRO A 83 -12.93 -5.72 8.66
N ARG A 84 -12.09 -6.11 7.70
CA ARG A 84 -11.16 -7.23 7.92
C ARG A 84 -10.25 -6.83 9.07
N PRO A 85 -9.81 -7.79 9.91
CA PRO A 85 -8.73 -7.52 10.84
C PRO A 85 -7.58 -6.89 10.07
N ALA A 86 -7.07 -5.75 10.55
CA ALA A 86 -5.91 -5.13 9.95
C ALA A 86 -4.74 -6.10 10.11
N GLU A 87 -4.22 -6.62 9.03
CA GLU A 87 -2.96 -7.34 9.07
C GLU A 87 -1.84 -6.34 9.40
N ASP A 88 -0.94 -6.74 10.27
CA ASP A 88 0.24 -5.95 10.61
C ASP A 88 1.34 -6.22 9.58
N PHE A 89 1.69 -5.19 8.82
CA PHE A 89 2.75 -5.24 7.82
C PHE A 89 3.99 -4.44 8.25
N SER A 90 4.15 -4.15 9.54
CA SER A 90 5.30 -3.40 10.07
C SER A 90 6.63 -4.11 9.81
N ASP A 91 6.63 -5.45 9.84
CA ASP A 91 7.82 -6.27 9.58
C ASP A 91 8.07 -6.51 8.07
N HIS A 92 7.24 -5.97 7.18
CA HIS A 92 7.45 -6.13 5.75
C HIS A 92 8.70 -5.36 5.30
N PRO A 93 9.58 -5.92 4.45
CA PRO A 93 10.83 -5.26 4.03
C PRO A 93 10.68 -3.83 3.52
N LEU A 94 9.59 -3.55 2.77
CA LEU A 94 9.30 -2.19 2.30
C LEU A 94 8.89 -1.24 3.44
N ALA A 95 8.26 -1.74 4.51
CA ALA A 95 7.92 -0.90 5.67
C ALA A 95 9.18 -0.54 6.45
N ILE A 96 10.06 -1.51 6.66
CA ILE A 96 11.37 -1.29 7.28
C ILE A 96 12.20 -0.28 6.47
N GLU A 97 12.29 -0.45 5.16
CA GLU A 97 13.00 0.48 4.26
C GLU A 97 12.42 1.90 4.33
N LEU A 98 11.09 2.04 4.40
CA LEU A 98 10.46 3.35 4.56
C LEU A 98 10.79 3.98 5.92
N ASP A 99 10.83 3.18 6.99
CA ASP A 99 11.17 3.66 8.33
C ASP A 99 12.64 4.06 8.42
N GLU A 100 13.54 3.32 7.79
CA GLU A 100 14.97 3.70 7.67
C GLU A 100 15.11 5.03 6.92
N LEU A 101 14.48 5.18 5.74
CA LEU A 101 14.48 6.43 4.98
C LEU A 101 14.01 7.62 5.83
N CYS A 102 12.96 7.43 6.61
CA CYS A 102 12.44 8.50 7.47
C CYS A 102 13.35 8.81 8.64
N SER A 103 13.98 7.80 9.24
CA SER A 103 14.92 7.97 10.34
C SER A 103 16.18 8.70 9.88
N ASP A 104 16.74 8.32 8.74
CA ASP A 104 17.94 8.93 8.17
C ASP A 104 17.73 10.40 7.81
N ALA A 105 16.52 10.75 7.36
CA ALA A 105 16.15 12.13 7.08
C ALA A 105 15.86 12.96 8.33
N GLY A 106 15.80 12.37 9.52
CA GLY A 106 15.41 13.06 10.75
C GLY A 106 13.95 13.50 10.78
N SER A 107 13.08 12.78 10.07
CA SER A 107 11.66 13.17 9.83
C SER A 107 10.76 13.13 11.05
N ALA A 108 11.27 12.70 12.22
CA ALA A 108 10.53 12.70 13.47
C ALA A 108 10.11 14.12 13.92
N ASP A 109 10.88 15.14 13.49
CA ASP A 109 10.64 16.55 13.82
C ASP A 109 10.82 17.42 12.56
N LEU A 110 9.86 17.37 11.63
CA LEU A 110 9.89 18.10 10.36
C LEU A 110 10.18 19.60 10.51
N PRO A 111 9.65 20.33 11.51
CA PRO A 111 9.95 21.74 11.70
C PRO A 111 11.43 22.06 11.94
N THR A 112 12.23 21.11 12.41
CA THR A 112 13.67 21.31 12.67
C THR A 112 14.56 21.14 11.43
N LEU A 113 14.02 20.51 10.37
CA LEU A 113 14.76 20.33 9.12
C LEU A 113 14.98 21.68 8.42
N THR A 114 16.11 21.85 7.76
CA THR A 114 16.28 22.96 6.83
C THR A 114 15.40 22.79 5.59
N ASP A 115 15.20 23.83 4.78
CA ASP A 115 14.43 23.75 3.55
C ASP A 115 15.04 22.77 2.54
N ASP A 116 16.37 22.72 2.49
CA ASP A 116 17.09 21.76 1.63
C ASP A 116 16.86 20.32 2.11
N GLN A 117 17.00 20.05 3.42
CA GLN A 117 16.75 18.72 4.00
C GLN A 117 15.30 18.28 3.80
N LEU A 118 14.35 19.19 3.99
CA LEU A 118 12.93 18.90 3.74
C LEU A 118 12.70 18.59 2.26
N GLY A 119 13.36 19.31 1.34
CA GLY A 119 13.31 19.06 -0.09
C GLY A 119 13.89 17.70 -0.48
N GLU A 120 15.04 17.33 0.08
CA GLU A 120 15.65 16.01 -0.12
C GLU A 120 14.78 14.88 0.40
N TYR A 121 14.20 15.04 1.59
CA TYR A 121 13.28 14.08 2.18
C TYR A 121 12.01 13.87 1.30
N MET A 122 11.40 14.94 0.81
CA MET A 122 10.25 14.86 -0.08
C MET A 122 10.60 14.17 -1.40
N THR A 123 11.80 14.41 -1.93
CA THR A 123 12.28 13.76 -3.15
C THR A 123 12.44 12.25 -2.92
N ALA A 124 13.11 11.86 -1.84
CA ALA A 124 13.31 10.46 -1.48
C ALA A 124 11.98 9.71 -1.27
N LEU A 125 11.01 10.33 -0.59
CA LEU A 125 9.66 9.76 -0.42
C LEU A 125 8.93 9.59 -1.75
N THR A 126 9.07 10.57 -2.66
CA THR A 126 8.44 10.51 -3.99
C THR A 126 9.01 9.39 -4.83
N GLU A 127 10.34 9.21 -4.82
CA GLU A 127 11.02 8.13 -5.52
C GLU A 127 10.65 6.77 -4.94
N PHE A 128 10.59 6.66 -3.60
CA PHE A 128 10.14 5.46 -2.91
C PHE A 128 8.70 5.09 -3.30
N GLU A 129 7.76 6.05 -3.19
CA GLU A 129 6.34 5.83 -3.56
C GLU A 129 6.19 5.39 -5.01
N HIS A 130 6.92 6.05 -5.93
CA HIS A 130 6.89 5.68 -7.34
C HIS A 130 7.36 4.23 -7.57
N ARG A 131 8.44 3.82 -6.95
CA ARG A 131 8.97 2.45 -7.03
C ARG A 131 7.97 1.43 -6.48
N VAL A 132 7.36 1.72 -5.32
CA VAL A 132 6.33 0.86 -4.70
C VAL A 132 5.07 0.79 -5.57
N SER A 133 4.68 1.89 -6.20
CA SER A 133 3.56 1.93 -7.15
C SER A 133 3.81 1.06 -8.39
N LEU A 134 5.03 1.05 -8.93
CA LEU A 134 5.40 0.17 -10.04
C LEU A 134 5.38 -1.31 -9.62
N GLN A 135 5.90 -1.63 -8.44
CA GLN A 135 5.85 -2.99 -7.91
C GLN A 135 4.40 -3.47 -7.73
N ARG A 136 3.54 -2.61 -7.18
CA ARG A 136 2.11 -2.91 -7.04
C ARG A 136 1.45 -3.20 -8.39
N LYS A 137 1.76 -2.42 -9.42
CA LYS A 137 1.24 -2.65 -10.77
C LYS A 137 1.62 -4.04 -11.30
N GLN A 138 2.87 -4.46 -11.12
CA GLN A 138 3.34 -5.79 -11.52
C GLN A 138 2.60 -6.92 -10.78
N VAL A 139 2.36 -6.73 -9.46
CA VAL A 139 1.57 -7.69 -8.66
C VAL A 139 0.14 -7.80 -9.20
N PHE A 140 -0.50 -6.68 -9.54
CA PHE A 140 -1.85 -6.68 -10.13
C PHE A 140 -1.91 -7.38 -11.48
N GLU A 141 -0.99 -7.08 -12.39
CA GLU A 141 -0.93 -7.73 -13.70
C GLU A 141 -0.82 -9.25 -13.55
N ARG A 142 -0.05 -9.71 -12.56
CA ARG A 142 0.09 -11.13 -12.28
C ARG A 142 -1.17 -11.73 -11.65
N LEU A 143 -1.80 -11.05 -10.69
CA LEU A 143 -3.07 -11.45 -10.08
C LEU A 143 -4.18 -11.58 -11.13
N ASP A 144 -4.25 -10.65 -12.07
CA ASP A 144 -5.22 -10.68 -13.16
C ASP A 144 -5.00 -11.89 -14.08
N ALA A 145 -3.76 -12.19 -14.43
CA ALA A 145 -3.41 -13.35 -15.25
C ALA A 145 -3.81 -14.68 -14.56
N LEU A 146 -3.47 -14.84 -13.26
CA LEU A 146 -3.87 -16.02 -12.47
C LEU A 146 -5.40 -16.14 -12.34
N SER A 147 -6.07 -15.02 -12.13
CA SER A 147 -7.53 -14.97 -11.99
C SER A 147 -8.23 -15.33 -13.31
N ALA A 148 -7.72 -14.84 -14.43
CA ALA A 148 -8.23 -15.19 -15.76
C ALA A 148 -8.09 -16.69 -16.06
N GLU A 149 -6.95 -17.29 -15.72
CA GLU A 149 -6.72 -18.73 -15.90
C GLU A 149 -7.64 -19.57 -14.99
N LEU A 150 -7.82 -19.16 -13.74
CA LEU A 150 -8.77 -19.82 -12.84
C LEU A 150 -10.19 -19.79 -13.40
N VAL A 151 -10.65 -18.63 -13.88
CA VAL A 151 -11.99 -18.47 -14.49
C VAL A 151 -12.12 -19.37 -15.74
N ARG A 152 -11.08 -19.43 -16.59
CA ARG A 152 -11.06 -20.30 -17.76
C ARG A 152 -11.29 -21.77 -17.36
N ARG A 153 -10.52 -22.28 -16.39
CA ARG A 153 -10.61 -23.69 -15.94
C ARG A 153 -11.97 -24.02 -15.31
N TYR A 154 -12.56 -23.09 -14.54
CA TYR A 154 -13.90 -23.30 -14.00
C TYR A 154 -14.95 -23.35 -15.10
N ARG A 155 -14.86 -22.49 -16.11
CA ARG A 155 -15.79 -22.48 -17.23
C ARG A 155 -15.67 -23.75 -18.09
N ASP A 156 -14.45 -24.23 -18.29
CA ASP A 156 -14.18 -25.40 -19.13
C ASP A 156 -14.43 -26.72 -18.38
N GLY A 157 -14.85 -26.66 -17.11
CA GLY A 157 -15.21 -27.83 -16.28
C GLY A 157 -13.99 -28.60 -15.74
N GLU A 158 -12.78 -28.06 -15.90
CA GLU A 158 -11.54 -28.63 -15.35
C GLU A 158 -11.44 -28.48 -13.83
N ALA A 159 -12.29 -27.62 -13.25
CA ALA A 159 -12.37 -27.37 -11.81
C ALA A 159 -13.82 -27.37 -11.34
N SER A 160 -14.09 -28.07 -10.23
CA SER A 160 -15.42 -28.06 -9.60
C SER A 160 -15.53 -26.92 -8.57
N VAL A 161 -16.66 -26.21 -8.57
CA VAL A 161 -16.99 -25.19 -7.56
C VAL A 161 -17.27 -25.82 -6.19
N ALA A 162 -17.54 -27.14 -6.14
CA ALA A 162 -17.86 -27.84 -4.89
C ALA A 162 -16.69 -27.81 -3.86
N GLY A 163 -15.44 -27.73 -4.30
CA GLY A 163 -14.28 -27.62 -3.41
C GLY A 163 -14.03 -26.21 -2.82
N LEU A 164 -14.87 -25.22 -3.16
CA LEU A 164 -14.76 -23.85 -2.61
C LEU A 164 -15.63 -23.65 -1.36
N LEU A 165 -16.48 -24.63 -1.03
CA LEU A 165 -17.42 -24.54 0.10
C LEU A 165 -16.97 -25.34 1.33
N ASP A 166 -15.84 -26.02 1.23
CA ASP A 166 -15.29 -26.90 2.28
C ASP A 166 -14.10 -26.29 3.09
N ASP A 167 -13.78 -24.97 2.89
CA ASP A 167 -12.75 -24.25 3.64
C ASP A 167 -13.34 -23.19 4.60
#